data_c23b87839fe5ff8938935884eea0e97d
#
_entry.id   c23b87839fe5ff8938935884eea0e97d
#
_cell.length_a   1.000
_cell.length_b   1.000
_cell.length_c   1.000
_cell.angle_alpha   90.00
_cell.angle_beta   90.00
_cell.angle_gamma   90.00
#
_symmetry.space_group_name_H-M   'P 1'
#
loop_
_entity.id
_entity.type
_entity.pdbx_description
1 polymer ?
#
loop_
_entity_poly.entity_id
_entity_poly.type
_entity_poly.pdbx_seq_one_letter_code
_entity_poly.pdbx_strand_id
1 'polypeptide(L)'
;MLDEINSLNRTCNISPVIDRLRDRSHTQRESVEMSEPWPIQEWRKARANVFIQALKLHQEFFKLEPKRVRANLCHVNELLTGKTFHEVSDASTRSAWATLFMVVPVLSSTFASFSRSFGSLGASSIGWLLIDEAGQATPQAAVGALWRARRAVLVGDPLQLKPVLTVSGAAMEHMRTHYGVDAYWTPSNQSAQTLADQATRLGRMAGPEGSKEWVGLPLLVHRRCDKPMFALSNRIAYGGAMVYGTEAPPPAHETKARWKTGWFPVRGRATGNWVEEEGNVLEKLLLELEKDGVPESRISIITPFRVVRDHLRRLLKRVKKRGITYGTIHTMQGKEADIVILVLGGGTNGARDWAVSEPNLLNVAATRARRRLYVIGDRDDWQRRSLFCEVMDLLPPLDIDAPASHSAGSRSVDEGDMATPF
;
A
#
# COMPACT_ATOMS: atom_id res chain seq x y z
N MET A 1 -29.85 10.61 -9.77
CA MET A 1 -28.72 9.72 -10.21
C MET A 1 -28.89 9.21 -11.64
N LEU A 2 -29.98 8.48 -12.02
CA LEU A 2 -30.20 8.07 -13.42
C LEU A 2 -30.38 9.27 -14.39
N ASP A 3 -31.06 10.30 -13.96
CA ASP A 3 -31.28 11.51 -14.78
C ASP A 3 -29.99 12.33 -14.94
N GLU A 4 -29.16 12.39 -13.90
CA GLU A 4 -27.81 12.99 -13.95
C GLU A 4 -26.89 12.19 -14.88
N ILE A 5 -26.91 10.87 -14.80
CA ILE A 5 -26.16 9.98 -15.69
C ILE A 5 -26.63 10.18 -17.14
N ASN A 6 -27.93 10.26 -17.38
CA ASN A 6 -28.49 10.50 -18.71
C ASN A 6 -28.15 11.91 -19.25
N SER A 7 -28.07 12.92 -18.35
CA SER A 7 -27.64 14.26 -18.71
C SER A 7 -26.16 14.27 -19.10
N LEU A 8 -25.30 13.65 -18.29
CA LEU A 8 -23.88 13.51 -18.59
C LEU A 8 -23.63 12.69 -19.86
N ASN A 9 -24.44 11.66 -20.09
CA ASN A 9 -24.37 10.86 -21.32
C ASN A 9 -24.62 11.67 -22.56
N ARG A 10 -25.65 12.57 -22.55
CA ARG A 10 -25.93 13.47 -23.67
C ARG A 10 -24.82 14.48 -23.93
N THR A 11 -24.18 14.97 -22.86
CA THR A 11 -23.14 16.00 -22.96
C THR A 11 -21.77 15.45 -23.31
N CYS A 12 -21.42 14.25 -22.82
CA CYS A 12 -20.08 13.68 -22.92
C CYS A 12 -19.99 12.34 -23.65
N ASN A 13 -21.11 11.84 -24.22
CA ASN A 13 -21.20 10.53 -24.91
C ASN A 13 -20.57 9.39 -24.06
N ILE A 14 -21.00 9.26 -22.81
CA ILE A 14 -20.53 8.20 -21.89
C ILE A 14 -21.29 6.88 -22.03
N SER A 15 -22.21 6.78 -23.02
CA SER A 15 -23.01 5.58 -23.31
C SER A 15 -22.20 4.31 -23.38
N PRO A 16 -21.06 4.27 -24.10
CA PRO A 16 -20.24 3.05 -24.17
C PRO A 16 -19.67 2.60 -22.81
N VAL A 17 -19.45 3.55 -21.88
CA VAL A 17 -18.98 3.23 -20.52
C VAL A 17 -20.10 2.64 -19.69
N ILE A 18 -21.31 3.23 -19.78
CA ILE A 18 -22.49 2.75 -19.05
C ILE A 18 -22.88 1.34 -19.52
N ASP A 19 -22.85 1.08 -20.83
CA ASP A 19 -23.20 -0.22 -21.39
C ASP A 19 -22.20 -1.31 -20.94
N ARG A 20 -20.89 -1.01 -20.89
CA ARG A 20 -19.88 -1.91 -20.32
C ARG A 20 -20.10 -2.18 -18.82
N LEU A 21 -20.51 -1.17 -18.05
CA LEU A 21 -20.79 -1.33 -16.62
C LEU A 21 -22.06 -2.17 -16.35
N ARG A 22 -22.97 -2.29 -17.31
CA ARG A 22 -24.20 -3.11 -17.21
C ARG A 22 -23.94 -4.59 -17.47
N ASP A 23 -22.95 -4.92 -18.27
CA ASP A 23 -22.59 -6.29 -18.55
C ASP A 23 -21.82 -6.90 -17.35
N ARG A 24 -22.34 -8.01 -16.82
CA ARG A 24 -21.84 -8.71 -15.64
C ARG A 24 -20.99 -9.93 -15.94
N SER A 25 -20.65 -10.19 -17.21
CA SER A 25 -19.76 -11.31 -17.56
C SER A 25 -18.36 -11.11 -16.98
N HIS A 26 -17.68 -12.19 -16.59
CA HIS A 26 -16.37 -12.13 -15.95
C HIS A 26 -15.33 -11.45 -16.85
N THR A 27 -15.30 -11.78 -18.13
CA THR A 27 -14.36 -11.24 -19.11
C THR A 27 -14.57 -9.73 -19.36
N GLN A 28 -15.82 -9.29 -19.37
CA GLN A 28 -16.13 -7.86 -19.52
C GLN A 28 -15.83 -7.08 -18.25
N ARG A 29 -15.97 -7.68 -17.07
CA ARG A 29 -15.61 -7.04 -15.82
C ARG A 29 -14.13 -6.66 -15.78
N GLU A 30 -13.22 -7.56 -16.15
CA GLU A 30 -11.79 -7.23 -16.22
C GLU A 30 -11.51 -6.09 -17.20
N SER A 31 -12.13 -6.12 -18.36
CA SER A 31 -12.03 -5.04 -19.36
C SER A 31 -12.52 -3.70 -18.82
N VAL A 32 -13.63 -3.69 -18.08
CA VAL A 32 -14.18 -2.48 -17.45
C VAL A 32 -13.25 -1.93 -16.38
N GLU A 33 -12.77 -2.79 -15.46
CA GLU A 33 -11.85 -2.40 -14.38
C GLU A 33 -10.53 -1.87 -14.96
N MET A 34 -10.03 -2.46 -16.03
CA MET A 34 -8.82 -2.03 -16.73
C MET A 34 -9.01 -0.74 -17.54
N SER A 35 -10.25 -0.42 -17.94
CA SER A 35 -10.54 0.77 -18.73
C SER A 35 -10.52 2.03 -17.86
N GLU A 36 -10.12 3.14 -18.47
CA GLU A 36 -10.34 4.43 -17.84
C GLU A 36 -11.82 4.80 -17.92
N PRO A 37 -12.45 5.23 -16.81
CA PRO A 37 -13.85 5.61 -16.82
C PRO A 37 -14.14 6.82 -17.74
N TRP A 38 -13.11 7.62 -18.02
CA TRP A 38 -13.20 8.83 -18.85
C TRP A 38 -12.16 8.81 -19.99
N PRO A 39 -12.33 7.98 -21.02
CA PRO A 39 -11.33 7.81 -22.09
C PRO A 39 -11.25 8.99 -23.08
N ILE A 40 -12.12 10.00 -22.94
CA ILE A 40 -12.25 11.10 -23.90
C ILE A 40 -11.07 12.06 -23.76
N GLN A 41 -10.19 12.05 -24.74
CA GLN A 41 -8.97 12.87 -24.75
C GLN A 41 -9.28 14.38 -24.69
N GLU A 42 -10.34 14.82 -25.34
CA GLU A 42 -10.80 16.21 -25.32
C GLU A 42 -11.17 16.66 -23.90
N TRP A 43 -11.82 15.80 -23.14
CA TRP A 43 -12.17 16.09 -21.75
C TRP A 43 -10.93 16.21 -20.84
N ARG A 44 -9.93 15.33 -21.03
CA ARG A 44 -8.64 15.42 -20.33
C ARG A 44 -7.92 16.71 -20.65
N LYS A 45 -7.87 17.11 -21.94
CA LYS A 45 -7.29 18.38 -22.38
C LYS A 45 -8.03 19.57 -21.78
N ALA A 46 -9.36 19.54 -21.77
CA ALA A 46 -10.19 20.60 -21.17
C ALA A 46 -9.89 20.75 -19.67
N ARG A 47 -9.84 19.64 -18.91
CA ARG A 47 -9.46 19.66 -17.50
C ARG A 47 -8.05 20.23 -17.26
N ALA A 48 -7.07 19.79 -18.04
CA ALA A 48 -5.70 20.31 -17.95
C ALA A 48 -5.66 21.83 -18.24
N ASN A 49 -6.43 22.28 -19.25
CA ASN A 49 -6.53 23.71 -19.55
C ASN A 49 -7.16 24.51 -18.41
N VAL A 50 -8.23 24.01 -17.78
CA VAL A 50 -8.84 24.65 -16.60
C VAL A 50 -7.80 24.81 -15.49
N PHE A 51 -7.01 23.79 -15.21
CA PHE A 51 -5.94 23.84 -14.21
C PHE A 51 -4.89 24.92 -14.56
N ILE A 52 -4.43 24.95 -15.81
CA ILE A 52 -3.44 25.94 -16.27
C ILE A 52 -4.01 27.37 -16.16
N GLN A 53 -5.26 27.59 -16.54
CA GLN A 53 -5.89 28.91 -16.44
C GLN A 53 -6.09 29.33 -14.96
N ALA A 54 -6.41 28.40 -14.09
CA ALA A 54 -6.47 28.67 -12.65
C ALA A 54 -5.11 29.14 -12.09
N LEU A 55 -4.01 28.48 -12.47
CA LEU A 55 -2.66 28.90 -12.07
C LEU A 55 -2.32 30.32 -12.61
N LYS A 56 -2.70 30.63 -13.84
CA LYS A 56 -2.51 31.98 -14.40
C LYS A 56 -3.32 33.03 -13.63
N LEU A 57 -4.55 32.69 -13.24
CA LEU A 57 -5.39 33.56 -12.42
C LEU A 57 -4.74 33.83 -11.05
N HIS A 58 -4.18 32.80 -10.39
CA HIS A 58 -3.43 32.98 -9.14
C HIS A 58 -2.22 33.90 -9.35
N GLN A 59 -1.48 33.73 -10.45
CA GLN A 59 -0.32 34.57 -10.79
C GLN A 59 -0.72 36.04 -10.94
N GLU A 60 -1.81 36.34 -11.64
CA GLU A 60 -2.29 37.73 -11.81
C GLU A 60 -2.76 38.31 -10.46
N PHE A 61 -3.44 37.53 -9.63
CA PHE A 61 -3.80 37.97 -8.28
C PHE A 61 -2.55 38.36 -7.46
N PHE A 62 -1.48 37.60 -7.52
CA PHE A 62 -0.25 37.89 -6.81
C PHE A 62 0.42 39.20 -7.30
N LYS A 63 0.30 39.52 -8.60
CA LYS A 63 0.81 40.75 -9.18
C LYS A 63 -0.01 41.95 -8.73
N LEU A 64 -1.33 41.78 -8.60
CA LEU A 64 -2.26 42.88 -8.19
C LEU A 64 -2.17 43.20 -6.71
N GLU A 65 -1.97 42.18 -5.85
CA GLU A 65 -2.01 42.35 -4.38
C GLU A 65 -0.72 41.88 -3.67
N PRO A 66 0.49 42.30 -4.13
CA PRO A 66 1.75 41.71 -3.67
C PRO A 66 2.01 41.96 -2.18
N LYS A 67 1.59 43.11 -1.64
CA LYS A 67 1.79 43.45 -0.22
C LYS A 67 0.95 42.56 0.69
N ARG A 68 -0.33 42.32 0.34
CA ARG A 68 -1.23 41.41 1.09
C ARG A 68 -0.80 39.98 1.02
N VAL A 69 -0.43 39.53 -0.17
CA VAL A 69 0.11 38.16 -0.37
C VAL A 69 1.34 37.91 0.49
N ARG A 70 2.31 38.87 0.47
CA ARG A 70 3.53 38.76 1.29
C ARG A 70 3.19 38.76 2.79
N ALA A 71 2.32 39.65 3.26
CA ALA A 71 1.92 39.70 4.67
C ALA A 71 1.28 38.37 5.12
N ASN A 72 0.38 37.80 4.33
CA ASN A 72 -0.27 36.54 4.63
C ASN A 72 0.74 35.37 4.65
N LEU A 73 1.66 35.32 3.70
CA LEU A 73 2.69 34.27 3.67
C LEU A 73 3.67 34.36 4.84
N CYS A 74 4.07 35.58 5.24
CA CYS A 74 4.86 35.80 6.45
C CYS A 74 4.12 35.31 7.69
N HIS A 75 2.82 35.65 7.80
CA HIS A 75 2.01 35.21 8.91
C HIS A 75 1.87 33.68 9.02
N VAL A 76 1.60 32.97 7.90
CA VAL A 76 1.57 31.50 7.93
C VAL A 76 2.92 30.91 8.32
N ASN A 77 4.03 31.49 7.83
CA ASN A 77 5.36 31.01 8.21
C ASN A 77 5.61 31.18 9.73
N GLU A 78 5.12 32.23 10.33
CA GLU A 78 5.18 32.45 11.78
C GLU A 78 4.33 31.42 12.54
N LEU A 79 3.12 31.13 12.06
CA LEU A 79 2.25 30.08 12.63
C LEU A 79 2.93 28.69 12.55
N LEU A 80 3.52 28.35 11.40
CA LEU A 80 4.22 27.07 11.20
C LEU A 80 5.49 26.92 12.05
N THR A 81 6.14 28.05 12.38
CA THR A 81 7.33 28.07 13.23
C THR A 81 7.01 28.16 14.73
N GLY A 82 5.72 28.15 15.08
CA GLY A 82 5.27 28.14 16.48
C GLY A 82 5.30 29.50 17.17
N LYS A 83 5.42 30.60 16.41
CA LYS A 83 5.21 31.93 16.95
C LYS A 83 3.73 32.14 17.15
N THR A 84 3.31 32.28 18.39
CA THR A 84 1.92 32.58 18.76
C THR A 84 1.72 34.09 18.83
N PHE A 85 0.77 34.60 18.07
CA PHE A 85 0.32 35.96 18.20
C PHE A 85 -0.93 35.98 19.08
N HIS A 86 -0.86 36.69 20.18
CA HIS A 86 -2.03 37.06 20.95
C HIS A 86 -2.79 38.10 20.11
N GLU A 87 -4.01 37.79 19.65
CA GLU A 87 -4.93 38.76 18.97
C GLU A 87 -5.05 38.65 17.43
N VAL A 88 -4.70 37.54 16.79
CA VAL A 88 -5.04 37.38 15.37
C VAL A 88 -6.44 36.75 15.23
N SER A 89 -7.31 37.41 14.48
CA SER A 89 -8.66 36.88 14.24
C SER A 89 -8.63 35.61 13.42
N ASP A 90 -9.60 34.72 13.65
CA ASP A 90 -9.77 33.47 12.81
C ASP A 90 -9.90 33.81 11.32
N ALA A 91 -10.48 34.94 10.95
CA ALA A 91 -10.60 35.37 9.58
C ALA A 91 -9.24 35.70 8.96
N SER A 92 -8.34 36.35 9.68
CA SER A 92 -6.98 36.66 9.23
C SER A 92 -6.16 35.37 9.09
N THR A 93 -6.26 34.48 10.05
CA THR A 93 -5.62 33.14 9.99
C THR A 93 -6.08 32.36 8.79
N ARG A 94 -7.39 32.27 8.54
CA ARG A 94 -7.93 31.57 7.35
C ARG A 94 -7.46 32.23 6.04
N SER A 95 -7.43 33.56 5.97
CA SER A 95 -6.96 34.28 4.78
C SER A 95 -5.48 34.03 4.50
N ALA A 96 -4.66 33.97 5.54
CA ALA A 96 -3.24 33.65 5.45
C ALA A 96 -3.02 32.23 4.92
N TRP A 97 -3.70 31.22 5.49
CA TRP A 97 -3.66 29.84 5.00
C TRP A 97 -4.21 29.70 3.58
N ALA A 98 -5.30 30.38 3.23
CA ALA A 98 -5.84 30.38 1.86
C ALA A 98 -4.80 30.91 0.87
N THR A 99 -4.05 31.96 1.23
CA THR A 99 -2.97 32.49 0.40
C THR A 99 -1.85 31.47 0.22
N LEU A 100 -1.45 30.76 1.28
CA LEU A 100 -0.47 29.69 1.17
C LEU A 100 -0.95 28.59 0.22
N PHE A 101 -2.20 28.14 0.33
CA PHE A 101 -2.75 27.11 -0.56
C PHE A 101 -2.89 27.57 -2.03
N MET A 102 -2.96 28.86 -2.31
CA MET A 102 -2.87 29.36 -3.69
C MET A 102 -1.46 29.20 -4.27
N VAL A 103 -0.41 29.29 -3.42
CA VAL A 103 1.01 29.11 -3.83
C VAL A 103 1.42 27.64 -3.80
N VAL A 104 1.04 26.94 -2.74
CA VAL A 104 1.34 25.51 -2.49
C VAL A 104 0.03 24.78 -2.24
N PRO A 105 -0.63 24.29 -3.29
CA PRO A 105 -1.98 23.75 -3.19
C PRO A 105 -2.09 22.43 -2.42
N VAL A 106 -0.96 21.72 -2.24
CA VAL A 106 -0.90 20.45 -1.52
C VAL A 106 0.20 20.49 -0.48
N LEU A 107 -0.17 20.22 0.77
CA LEU A 107 0.77 20.09 1.90
C LEU A 107 0.64 18.69 2.48
N SER A 108 1.77 18.05 2.76
CA SER A 108 1.84 16.73 3.39
C SER A 108 2.28 16.86 4.85
N SER A 109 1.65 16.08 5.74
CA SER A 109 1.97 16.04 7.16
C SER A 109 1.67 14.65 7.72
N THR A 110 2.39 14.24 8.76
CA THR A 110 1.99 13.06 9.55
C THR A 110 0.94 13.46 10.59
N PHE A 111 0.13 12.51 11.06
CA PHE A 111 -0.82 12.78 12.14
C PHE A 111 -0.14 13.33 13.40
N ALA A 112 1.04 12.85 13.73
CA ALA A 112 1.81 13.34 14.88
C ALA A 112 2.19 14.83 14.78
N SER A 113 2.37 15.34 13.56
CA SER A 113 2.69 16.75 13.30
C SER A 113 1.48 17.60 12.96
N PHE A 114 0.34 16.99 12.64
CA PHE A 114 -0.82 17.67 12.08
C PHE A 114 -1.37 18.75 13.01
N SER A 115 -1.57 18.45 14.29
CA SER A 115 -2.11 19.40 15.26
C SER A 115 -1.17 20.59 15.46
N ARG A 116 0.15 20.38 15.43
CA ARG A 116 1.13 21.46 15.53
C ARG A 116 1.13 22.33 14.28
N SER A 117 1.03 21.75 13.09
CA SER A 117 1.09 22.49 11.82
C SER A 117 -0.21 23.21 11.50
N PHE A 118 -1.36 22.58 11.78
CA PHE A 118 -2.67 23.07 11.38
C PHE A 118 -3.56 23.43 12.58
N GLY A 119 -3.00 23.53 13.77
CA GLY A 119 -3.73 23.80 15.02
C GLY A 119 -4.49 25.12 15.02
N SER A 120 -4.00 26.12 14.30
CA SER A 120 -4.63 27.43 14.12
C SER A 120 -5.88 27.41 13.23
N LEU A 121 -6.14 26.32 12.50
CA LEU A 121 -7.31 26.17 11.65
C LEU A 121 -8.47 25.56 12.44
N GLY A 122 -9.64 26.20 12.39
CA GLY A 122 -10.88 25.71 12.97
C GLY A 122 -11.58 24.66 12.10
N ALA A 123 -12.81 24.29 12.49
CA ALA A 123 -13.66 23.35 11.77
C ALA A 123 -13.86 23.74 10.30
N SER A 124 -13.85 22.76 9.40
CA SER A 124 -14.15 22.92 7.97
C SER A 124 -13.30 23.99 7.25
N SER A 125 -12.10 24.28 7.74
CA SER A 125 -11.19 25.28 7.15
C SER A 125 -10.38 24.74 5.98
N ILE A 126 -10.17 23.42 5.90
CA ILE A 126 -9.42 22.72 4.83
C ILE A 126 -10.43 22.25 3.78
N GLY A 127 -10.20 22.60 2.51
CA GLY A 127 -11.10 22.22 1.42
C GLY A 127 -11.15 20.71 1.16
N TRP A 128 -9.97 20.09 1.07
CA TRP A 128 -9.80 18.66 0.86
C TRP A 128 -8.75 18.10 1.79
N LEU A 129 -9.03 16.93 2.36
CA LEU A 129 -8.11 16.11 3.12
C LEU A 129 -7.96 14.78 2.41
N LEU A 130 -6.72 14.38 2.13
CA LEU A 130 -6.41 13.05 1.64
C LEU A 130 -5.61 12.33 2.71
N ILE A 131 -6.08 11.17 3.14
CA ILE A 131 -5.40 10.32 4.11
C ILE A 131 -4.94 9.08 3.36
N ASP A 132 -3.63 8.94 3.20
CA ASP A 132 -3.02 7.74 2.64
C ASP A 132 -2.70 6.72 3.73
N GLU A 133 -2.71 5.43 3.39
CA GLU A 133 -2.56 4.32 4.34
C GLU A 133 -3.55 4.38 5.52
N ALA A 134 -4.79 4.78 5.23
CA ALA A 134 -5.82 5.00 6.25
C ALA A 134 -6.18 3.74 7.06
N GLY A 135 -5.89 2.54 6.53
CA GLY A 135 -6.01 1.26 7.23
C GLY A 135 -5.09 1.13 8.44
N GLN A 136 -3.96 1.88 8.46
CA GLN A 136 -3.00 1.88 9.57
C GLN A 136 -3.25 2.99 10.59
N ALA A 137 -4.14 3.93 10.28
CA ALA A 137 -4.45 5.04 11.17
C ALA A 137 -5.55 4.64 12.15
N THR A 138 -5.31 4.87 13.44
CA THR A 138 -6.40 4.75 14.42
C THR A 138 -7.43 5.86 14.17
N PRO A 139 -8.73 5.63 14.45
CA PRO A 139 -9.75 6.67 14.31
C PRO A 139 -9.40 7.96 15.05
N GLN A 140 -8.85 7.84 16.24
CA GLN A 140 -8.49 8.96 17.12
C GLN A 140 -7.38 9.83 16.51
N ALA A 141 -6.44 9.25 15.75
CA ALA A 141 -5.40 9.99 15.07
C ALA A 141 -5.96 10.86 13.93
N ALA A 142 -7.00 10.38 13.25
CA ALA A 142 -7.60 11.06 12.10
C ALA A 142 -8.62 12.14 12.48
N VAL A 143 -9.25 12.05 13.66
CA VAL A 143 -10.37 12.92 14.08
C VAL A 143 -10.06 14.40 13.94
N GLY A 144 -8.88 14.86 14.40
CA GLY A 144 -8.52 16.26 14.34
C GLY A 144 -8.33 16.80 12.92
N ALA A 145 -7.90 15.95 11.99
CA ALA A 145 -7.77 16.29 10.59
C ALA A 145 -9.14 16.30 9.89
N LEU A 146 -9.96 15.28 10.14
CA LEU A 146 -11.31 15.16 9.60
C LEU A 146 -12.21 16.33 10.04
N TRP A 147 -12.15 16.74 11.29
CA TRP A 147 -12.91 17.87 11.81
C TRP A 147 -12.58 19.18 11.07
N ARG A 148 -11.33 19.37 10.67
CA ARG A 148 -10.89 20.56 9.93
C ARG A 148 -11.21 20.53 8.45
N ALA A 149 -11.60 19.40 7.91
CA ALA A 149 -11.82 19.22 6.48
C ALA A 149 -13.31 19.39 6.11
N ARG A 150 -13.56 19.95 4.92
CA ARG A 150 -14.89 19.96 4.31
C ARG A 150 -15.18 18.65 3.57
N ARG A 151 -14.15 18.07 2.99
CA ARG A 151 -14.21 16.81 2.25
C ARG A 151 -12.99 15.99 2.59
N ALA A 152 -13.18 14.69 2.74
CA ALA A 152 -12.09 13.76 3.01
C ALA A 152 -12.14 12.58 2.03
N VAL A 153 -10.95 12.17 1.58
CA VAL A 153 -10.74 10.94 0.83
C VAL A 153 -9.77 10.11 1.64
N LEU A 154 -10.21 8.94 2.08
CA LEU A 154 -9.39 8.01 2.82
C LEU A 154 -9.01 6.87 1.87
N VAL A 155 -7.70 6.68 1.70
CA VAL A 155 -7.11 5.68 0.81
C VAL A 155 -6.31 4.72 1.67
N GLY A 156 -6.60 3.45 1.55
CA GLY A 156 -5.92 2.41 2.31
C GLY A 156 -6.43 1.04 1.92
N ASP A 157 -5.83 0.04 2.50
CA ASP A 157 -6.21 -1.34 2.29
C ASP A 157 -6.47 -2.01 3.65
N PRO A 158 -7.73 -2.29 3.99
CA PRO A 158 -8.08 -2.91 5.27
C PRO A 158 -7.53 -4.34 5.39
N LEU A 159 -7.19 -4.98 4.26
CA LEU A 159 -6.63 -6.34 4.18
C LEU A 159 -5.09 -6.35 4.20
N GLN A 160 -4.46 -5.19 4.46
CA GLN A 160 -3.05 -5.07 4.79
C GLN A 160 -2.85 -4.85 6.30
N LEU A 161 -1.83 -4.10 6.73
CA LEU A 161 -1.53 -3.95 8.15
C LEU A 161 -2.57 -3.09 8.88
N LYS A 162 -2.99 -3.55 10.03
CA LYS A 162 -3.84 -2.83 10.97
C LYS A 162 -3.06 -1.75 11.74
N PRO A 163 -3.74 -0.82 12.42
CA PRO A 163 -3.10 0.18 13.25
C PRO A 163 -2.18 -0.44 14.31
N VAL A 164 -0.98 0.14 14.48
CA VAL A 164 -0.09 -0.29 15.55
C VAL A 164 -0.54 0.34 16.86
N LEU A 165 -0.91 -0.51 17.81
CA LEU A 165 -1.37 -0.08 19.13
C LEU A 165 -0.20 0.00 20.10
N THR A 166 -0.05 1.14 20.76
CA THR A 166 0.98 1.37 21.79
C THR A 166 0.48 1.08 23.20
N VAL A 167 -0.84 0.98 23.36
CA VAL A 167 -1.50 0.66 24.63
C VAL A 167 -1.78 -0.85 24.66
N SER A 168 -1.56 -1.48 25.80
CA SER A 168 -1.86 -2.91 25.95
C SER A 168 -3.37 -3.17 25.83
N GLY A 169 -3.74 -4.37 25.33
CA GLY A 169 -5.15 -4.75 25.19
C GLY A 169 -5.91 -4.69 26.53
N ALA A 170 -5.28 -5.09 27.62
CA ALA A 170 -5.88 -5.02 28.96
C ALA A 170 -6.17 -3.56 29.39
N ALA A 171 -5.25 -2.64 29.16
CA ALA A 171 -5.45 -1.22 29.47
C ALA A 171 -6.55 -0.60 28.59
N MET A 172 -6.59 -0.97 27.29
CA MET A 172 -7.66 -0.54 26.38
C MET A 172 -9.03 -1.04 26.85
N GLU A 173 -9.13 -2.31 27.22
CA GLU A 173 -10.39 -2.90 27.69
C GLU A 173 -10.84 -2.25 29.00
N HIS A 174 -9.93 -1.95 29.91
CA HIS A 174 -10.24 -1.22 31.12
C HIS A 174 -10.80 0.18 30.83
N MET A 175 -10.13 0.94 29.97
CA MET A 175 -10.62 2.26 29.54
C MET A 175 -11.97 2.17 28.83
N ARG A 176 -12.14 1.22 27.92
CA ARG A 176 -13.39 0.97 27.21
C ARG A 176 -14.56 0.77 28.19
N THR A 177 -14.37 -0.13 29.14
CA THR A 177 -15.38 -0.45 30.15
C THR A 177 -15.66 0.75 31.04
N HIS A 178 -14.62 1.46 31.51
CA HIS A 178 -14.76 2.64 32.36
C HIS A 178 -15.58 3.75 31.71
N TYR A 179 -15.36 4.00 30.41
CA TYR A 179 -16.07 5.06 29.67
C TYR A 179 -17.34 4.56 28.96
N GLY A 180 -17.74 3.31 29.10
CA GLY A 180 -18.94 2.75 28.47
C GLY A 180 -18.87 2.74 26.93
N VAL A 181 -17.67 2.63 26.34
CA VAL A 181 -17.49 2.62 24.89
C VAL A 181 -17.72 1.19 24.36
N ASP A 182 -18.47 1.03 23.28
CA ASP A 182 -18.65 -0.26 22.62
C ASP A 182 -17.30 -0.77 22.07
N ALA A 183 -17.09 -2.09 22.17
CA ALA A 183 -15.89 -2.76 21.67
C ALA A 183 -15.64 -2.51 20.18
N TYR A 184 -16.70 -2.30 19.41
CA TYR A 184 -16.65 -1.95 18.00
C TYR A 184 -15.78 -0.70 17.72
N TRP A 185 -15.81 0.32 18.58
CA TRP A 185 -15.09 1.58 18.41
C TRP A 185 -13.62 1.55 18.87
N THR A 186 -13.15 0.40 19.33
CA THR A 186 -11.76 0.29 19.75
C THR A 186 -10.80 0.29 18.56
N PRO A 187 -9.58 0.84 18.71
CA PRO A 187 -8.59 0.85 17.65
C PRO A 187 -8.10 -0.54 17.22
N SER A 188 -8.38 -1.60 18.00
CA SER A 188 -8.13 -2.98 17.61
C SER A 188 -9.09 -3.47 16.52
N ASN A 189 -10.31 -2.91 16.49
CA ASN A 189 -11.39 -3.32 15.59
C ASN A 189 -11.63 -2.34 14.46
N GLN A 190 -11.23 -1.05 14.64
CA GLN A 190 -11.48 0.02 13.68
C GLN A 190 -10.19 0.75 13.29
N SER A 191 -10.11 1.10 12.01
CA SER A 191 -9.16 2.06 11.47
C SER A 191 -9.90 3.29 10.91
N ALA A 192 -9.16 4.33 10.54
CA ALA A 192 -9.75 5.44 9.81
C ALA A 192 -10.36 4.98 8.47
N GLN A 193 -9.75 3.97 7.81
CA GLN A 193 -10.25 3.38 6.57
C GLN A 193 -11.60 2.70 6.79
N THR A 194 -11.72 1.83 7.80
CA THR A 194 -12.97 1.08 8.04
C THR A 194 -14.13 2.01 8.38
N LEU A 195 -13.89 3.12 9.07
CA LEU A 195 -14.91 4.15 9.29
C LEU A 195 -15.38 4.82 8.00
N ALA A 196 -14.45 5.10 7.08
CA ALA A 196 -14.80 5.69 5.78
C ALA A 196 -15.57 4.68 4.91
N ASP A 197 -15.16 3.41 4.93
CA ASP A 197 -15.84 2.33 4.21
C ASP A 197 -17.30 2.20 4.66
N GLN A 198 -17.55 2.24 5.96
CA GLN A 198 -18.91 2.17 6.53
C GLN A 198 -19.77 3.39 6.20
N ALA A 199 -19.16 4.56 6.07
CA ALA A 199 -19.87 5.77 5.65
C ALA A 199 -20.27 5.76 4.17
N THR A 200 -19.71 4.82 3.39
CA THR A 200 -19.92 4.74 1.94
C THR A 200 -21.08 3.77 1.61
N ARG A 201 -22.07 4.25 0.85
CA ARG A 201 -23.23 3.44 0.45
C ARG A 201 -22.89 2.42 -0.65
N LEU A 202 -21.86 2.69 -1.45
CA LEU A 202 -21.42 1.85 -2.56
C LEU A 202 -20.14 1.14 -2.14
N GLY A 203 -20.09 -0.16 -2.35
CA GLY A 203 -18.95 -0.98 -1.98
C GLY A 203 -19.21 -2.45 -2.27
N ARG A 204 -18.37 -3.29 -1.74
CA ARG A 204 -18.51 -4.75 -1.81
C ARG A 204 -17.91 -5.42 -0.59
N MET A 205 -18.33 -6.66 -0.34
CA MET A 205 -17.63 -7.55 0.59
C MET A 205 -16.33 -8.03 -0.05
N ALA A 206 -15.20 -7.83 0.60
CA ALA A 206 -13.87 -8.24 0.16
C ALA A 206 -13.13 -8.99 1.27
N GLY A 207 -12.24 -9.88 0.90
CA GLY A 207 -11.48 -10.74 1.81
C GLY A 207 -11.68 -12.22 1.53
N PRO A 208 -10.95 -13.08 2.23
CA PRO A 208 -11.10 -14.53 2.15
C PRO A 208 -12.49 -15.00 2.56
N GLU A 209 -12.87 -16.20 2.12
CA GLU A 209 -14.15 -16.79 2.51
C GLU A 209 -14.19 -16.96 4.04
N GLY A 210 -15.31 -16.53 4.65
CA GLY A 210 -15.49 -16.57 6.11
C GLY A 210 -14.95 -15.36 6.89
N SER A 211 -14.19 -14.46 6.26
CA SER A 211 -13.68 -13.22 6.87
C SER A 211 -13.82 -11.99 5.98
N LYS A 212 -14.92 -11.93 5.22
CA LYS A 212 -15.18 -10.80 4.31
C LYS A 212 -15.54 -9.54 5.10
N GLU A 213 -14.92 -8.42 4.74
CA GLU A 213 -15.19 -7.09 5.27
C GLU A 213 -15.82 -6.19 4.20
N TRP A 214 -16.61 -5.21 4.61
CA TRP A 214 -17.16 -4.21 3.71
C TRP A 214 -16.08 -3.22 3.30
N VAL A 215 -15.86 -3.05 2.00
CA VAL A 215 -14.93 -2.08 1.42
C VAL A 215 -15.71 -1.12 0.54
N GLY A 216 -15.67 0.16 0.89
CA GLY A 216 -16.28 1.22 0.12
C GLY A 216 -15.39 1.63 -1.04
N LEU A 217 -15.96 1.72 -2.26
CA LEU A 217 -15.28 2.13 -3.49
C LEU A 217 -13.95 1.37 -3.77
N PRO A 218 -13.96 0.03 -3.81
CA PRO A 218 -12.75 -0.75 -3.96
C PRO A 218 -12.05 -0.49 -5.30
N LEU A 219 -10.73 -0.31 -5.25
CA LEU A 219 -9.86 -0.27 -6.43
C LEU A 219 -9.31 -1.67 -6.67
N LEU A 220 -9.79 -2.34 -7.72
CA LEU A 220 -9.52 -3.76 -7.93
C LEU A 220 -8.34 -4.06 -8.84
N VAL A 221 -7.84 -3.07 -9.59
CA VAL A 221 -6.73 -3.29 -10.53
C VAL A 221 -5.40 -3.21 -9.83
N HIS A 222 -4.70 -4.34 -9.79
CA HIS A 222 -3.34 -4.43 -9.26
C HIS A 222 -2.31 -4.06 -10.35
N ARG A 223 -1.48 -3.03 -10.09
CA ARG A 223 -0.50 -2.50 -11.06
C ARG A 223 0.95 -2.52 -10.55
N ARG A 224 1.25 -3.30 -9.52
CA ARG A 224 2.57 -3.27 -8.86
C ARG A 224 3.42 -4.49 -9.15
N CYS A 225 2.91 -5.67 -8.86
CA CYS A 225 3.69 -6.91 -8.83
C CYS A 225 3.45 -7.77 -10.07
N ASP A 226 4.46 -8.54 -10.47
CA ASP A 226 4.31 -9.57 -11.49
C ASP A 226 3.36 -10.70 -11.04
N LYS A 227 2.90 -11.52 -11.99
CA LYS A 227 1.85 -12.52 -11.78
C LYS A 227 2.04 -13.43 -10.55
N PRO A 228 3.22 -14.03 -10.26
CA PRO A 228 3.33 -14.91 -9.10
C PRO A 228 2.97 -14.23 -7.78
N MET A 229 3.48 -13.02 -7.54
CA MET A 229 3.19 -12.26 -6.32
C MET A 229 1.76 -11.74 -6.31
N PHE A 230 1.25 -11.30 -7.46
CA PHE A 230 -0.15 -10.93 -7.62
C PHE A 230 -1.07 -12.12 -7.30
N ALA A 231 -0.83 -13.30 -7.88
CA ALA A 231 -1.65 -14.48 -7.67
C ALA A 231 -1.64 -14.92 -6.19
N LEU A 232 -0.47 -14.86 -5.55
CA LEU A 232 -0.32 -15.14 -4.13
C LEU A 232 -1.19 -14.19 -3.29
N SER A 233 -0.99 -12.90 -3.45
CA SER A 233 -1.73 -11.86 -2.73
C SER A 233 -3.24 -11.95 -2.97
N ASN A 234 -3.65 -12.11 -4.24
CA ASN A 234 -5.05 -12.21 -4.62
C ASN A 234 -5.75 -13.42 -3.99
N ARG A 235 -5.03 -14.55 -3.86
CA ARG A 235 -5.55 -15.79 -3.26
C ARG A 235 -5.74 -15.64 -1.74
N ILE A 236 -4.70 -15.23 -1.02
CA ILE A 236 -4.71 -15.23 0.46
C ILE A 236 -5.46 -14.05 1.10
N ALA A 237 -5.51 -12.91 0.42
CA ALA A 237 -6.08 -11.69 1.02
C ALA A 237 -7.36 -11.23 0.33
N TYR A 238 -7.48 -11.34 -0.98
CA TYR A 238 -8.58 -10.70 -1.72
C TYR A 238 -9.60 -11.69 -2.29
N GLY A 239 -9.50 -12.98 -1.99
CA GLY A 239 -10.46 -13.99 -2.43
C GLY A 239 -10.65 -14.05 -3.95
N GLY A 240 -9.58 -13.81 -4.72
CA GLY A 240 -9.62 -13.79 -6.19
C GLY A 240 -10.27 -12.54 -6.80
N ALA A 241 -10.58 -11.51 -6.00
CA ALA A 241 -11.36 -10.36 -6.46
C ALA A 241 -10.56 -9.35 -7.29
N MET A 242 -9.23 -9.32 -7.18
CA MET A 242 -8.38 -8.37 -7.88
C MET A 242 -8.17 -8.73 -9.35
N VAL A 243 -7.95 -7.70 -10.17
CA VAL A 243 -7.66 -7.81 -11.60
C VAL A 243 -6.18 -7.52 -11.84
N TYR A 244 -5.52 -8.33 -12.64
CA TYR A 244 -4.13 -8.14 -13.00
C TYR A 244 -3.96 -7.04 -14.05
N GLY A 245 -3.31 -5.94 -13.70
CA GLY A 245 -3.08 -4.80 -14.59
C GLY A 245 -1.63 -4.32 -14.61
N THR A 246 -0.68 -5.16 -14.17
CA THR A 246 0.74 -4.79 -14.19
C THR A 246 1.29 -4.92 -15.60
N GLU A 247 1.89 -3.86 -16.09
CA GLU A 247 2.56 -3.84 -17.38
C GLU A 247 3.94 -4.49 -17.30
N ALA A 248 4.39 -5.08 -18.41
CA ALA A 248 5.76 -5.57 -18.51
C ALA A 248 6.76 -4.41 -18.27
N PRO A 249 7.86 -4.65 -17.54
CA PRO A 249 8.86 -3.60 -17.35
C PRO A 249 9.54 -3.24 -18.67
N PRO A 250 9.96 -2.00 -18.84
CA PRO A 250 10.89 -1.66 -19.90
C PRO A 250 12.16 -2.53 -19.80
N PRO A 251 12.84 -2.85 -20.91
CA PRO A 251 14.03 -3.73 -20.92
C PRO A 251 15.12 -3.32 -19.90
N ALA A 252 15.32 -2.02 -19.69
CA ALA A 252 16.27 -1.51 -18.71
C ALA A 252 15.90 -1.81 -17.24
N HIS A 253 14.65 -2.18 -16.98
CA HIS A 253 14.11 -2.50 -15.66
C HIS A 253 13.80 -3.99 -15.48
N GLU A 254 14.12 -4.84 -16.45
CA GLU A 254 14.07 -6.28 -16.27
C GLU A 254 15.07 -6.73 -15.21
N THR A 255 14.67 -7.74 -14.45
CA THR A 255 15.60 -8.32 -13.48
C THR A 255 16.50 -9.34 -14.16
N LYS A 256 17.80 -9.25 -13.91
CA LYS A 256 18.83 -10.18 -14.41
C LYS A 256 18.99 -11.42 -13.51
N ALA A 257 18.24 -11.48 -12.41
CA ALA A 257 18.32 -12.60 -11.48
C ALA A 257 17.96 -13.93 -12.16
N ARG A 258 18.84 -14.90 -12.04
CA ARG A 258 18.74 -16.22 -12.69
C ARG A 258 17.54 -17.05 -12.22
N TRP A 259 17.16 -16.93 -10.95
CA TRP A 259 16.01 -17.66 -10.42
C TRP A 259 14.69 -16.90 -10.65
N LYS A 260 13.66 -17.65 -10.94
CA LYS A 260 12.27 -17.17 -10.86
C LYS A 260 11.83 -17.07 -9.39
N THR A 261 10.67 -16.49 -9.13
CA THR A 261 10.04 -16.50 -7.79
C THR A 261 9.93 -17.93 -7.25
N GLY A 262 10.30 -18.12 -6.00
CA GLY A 262 10.25 -19.45 -5.38
C GLY A 262 10.83 -19.50 -3.97
N TRP A 263 11.06 -20.68 -3.48
CA TRP A 263 11.45 -20.98 -2.11
C TRP A 263 12.80 -21.69 -2.06
N PHE A 264 13.76 -21.19 -1.32
CA PHE A 264 14.99 -21.87 -0.93
C PHE A 264 14.73 -22.64 0.36
N PRO A 265 14.53 -23.97 0.29
CA PRO A 265 14.25 -24.79 1.47
C PRO A 265 15.50 -24.88 2.34
N VAL A 266 15.36 -24.53 3.61
CA VAL A 266 16.47 -24.57 4.58
C VAL A 266 15.99 -25.20 5.85
N ARG A 267 16.67 -26.25 6.29
CA ARG A 267 16.48 -26.86 7.61
C ARG A 267 17.60 -26.43 8.53
N GLY A 268 17.26 -26.00 9.72
CA GLY A 268 18.23 -25.58 10.71
C GLY A 268 17.65 -25.49 12.12
N ARG A 269 18.52 -25.35 13.09
CA ARG A 269 18.11 -25.17 14.49
C ARG A 269 18.06 -23.69 14.83
N ALA A 270 16.92 -23.23 15.30
CA ALA A 270 16.75 -21.82 15.67
C ALA A 270 17.36 -21.51 17.04
N THR A 271 18.02 -20.37 17.16
CA THR A 271 18.36 -19.72 18.42
C THR A 271 17.46 -18.50 18.59
N GLY A 272 16.51 -18.58 19.51
CA GLY A 272 15.37 -17.67 19.49
C GLY A 272 14.54 -17.88 18.20
N ASN A 273 14.44 -16.83 17.39
CA ASN A 273 13.79 -16.93 16.05
C ASN A 273 14.81 -16.91 14.89
N TRP A 274 16.10 -16.84 15.16
CA TRP A 274 17.15 -16.83 14.15
C TRP A 274 17.59 -18.26 13.81
N VAL A 275 17.71 -18.56 12.52
CA VAL A 275 18.23 -19.82 11.97
C VAL A 275 19.50 -19.48 11.19
N GLU A 276 20.66 -19.98 11.66
CA GLU A 276 21.96 -19.66 11.06
C GLU A 276 22.07 -20.14 9.63
N GLU A 277 21.50 -21.29 9.33
CA GLU A 277 21.48 -21.89 7.98
C GLU A 277 20.71 -21.03 7.00
N GLU A 278 19.62 -20.36 7.43
CA GLU A 278 18.90 -19.38 6.58
C GLU A 278 19.80 -18.16 6.29
N GLY A 279 20.59 -17.73 7.28
CA GLY A 279 21.59 -16.68 7.10
C GLY A 279 22.65 -17.04 6.07
N ASN A 280 23.14 -18.28 6.09
CA ASN A 280 24.14 -18.78 5.14
C ASN A 280 23.58 -18.85 3.71
N VAL A 281 22.35 -19.31 3.53
CA VAL A 281 21.69 -19.33 2.23
C VAL A 281 21.44 -17.91 1.72
N LEU A 282 21.02 -16.98 2.61
CA LEU A 282 20.87 -15.57 2.26
C LEU A 282 22.21 -14.98 1.78
N GLU A 283 23.32 -15.23 2.47
CA GLU A 283 24.63 -14.73 2.06
C GLU A 283 25.04 -15.23 0.68
N LYS A 284 24.88 -16.54 0.41
CA LYS A 284 25.10 -17.12 -0.92
C LYS A 284 24.21 -16.46 -1.97
N LEU A 285 22.90 -16.30 -1.70
CA LEU A 285 21.96 -15.70 -2.62
C LEU A 285 22.36 -14.25 -2.97
N LEU A 286 22.79 -13.46 -1.99
CA LEU A 286 23.23 -12.09 -2.24
C LEU A 286 24.48 -12.01 -3.12
N LEU A 287 25.41 -12.95 -2.96
CA LEU A 287 26.60 -13.06 -3.80
C LEU A 287 26.25 -13.45 -5.24
N GLU A 288 25.32 -14.36 -5.41
CA GLU A 288 24.87 -14.78 -6.74
C GLU A 288 24.08 -13.68 -7.46
N LEU A 289 23.21 -12.96 -6.76
CA LEU A 289 22.49 -11.79 -7.31
C LEU A 289 23.46 -10.67 -7.73
N GLU A 290 24.57 -10.49 -7.00
CA GLU A 290 25.61 -9.55 -7.40
C GLU A 290 26.32 -10.01 -8.69
N LYS A 291 26.66 -11.30 -8.80
CA LYS A 291 27.23 -11.87 -10.04
C LYS A 291 26.27 -11.74 -11.23
N ASP A 292 24.96 -11.85 -10.99
CA ASP A 292 23.93 -11.62 -11.99
C ASP A 292 23.79 -10.14 -12.36
N GLY A 293 24.52 -9.23 -11.68
CA GLY A 293 24.49 -7.79 -11.93
C GLY A 293 23.26 -7.09 -11.38
N VAL A 294 22.62 -7.64 -10.33
CA VAL A 294 21.48 -7.02 -9.66
C VAL A 294 21.98 -5.95 -8.69
N PRO A 295 21.58 -4.67 -8.85
CA PRO A 295 21.99 -3.62 -7.92
C PRO A 295 21.39 -3.83 -6.52
N GLU A 296 22.18 -3.57 -5.47
CA GLU A 296 21.74 -3.65 -4.08
C GLU A 296 20.47 -2.82 -3.79
N SER A 297 20.35 -1.65 -4.41
CA SER A 297 19.19 -0.77 -4.27
C SER A 297 17.88 -1.35 -4.79
N ARG A 298 17.92 -2.43 -5.58
CA ARG A 298 16.76 -3.16 -6.07
C ARG A 298 16.39 -4.37 -5.21
N ILE A 299 17.12 -4.61 -4.11
CA ILE A 299 16.90 -5.75 -3.22
C ILE A 299 16.39 -5.25 -1.89
N SER A 300 15.34 -5.91 -1.37
CA SER A 300 14.86 -5.73 -0.01
C SER A 300 14.76 -7.06 0.72
N ILE A 301 15.12 -7.06 2.01
CA ILE A 301 15.03 -8.25 2.86
C ILE A 301 13.98 -8.00 3.94
N ILE A 302 13.00 -8.89 4.04
CA ILE A 302 11.88 -8.79 4.96
C ILE A 302 11.86 -10.00 5.88
N THR A 303 11.46 -9.80 7.13
CA THR A 303 11.28 -10.89 8.10
C THR A 303 10.09 -10.59 9.03
N PRO A 304 9.39 -11.60 9.54
CA PRO A 304 8.38 -11.39 10.58
C PRO A 304 8.95 -10.93 11.92
N PHE A 305 10.20 -11.30 12.26
CA PHE A 305 10.72 -11.22 13.61
C PHE A 305 11.80 -10.15 13.80
N ARG A 306 11.69 -9.37 14.90
CA ARG A 306 12.71 -8.35 15.26
C ARG A 306 14.09 -8.97 15.49
N VAL A 307 14.15 -10.14 16.12
CA VAL A 307 15.43 -10.85 16.38
C VAL A 307 16.11 -11.19 15.06
N VAL A 308 15.39 -11.72 14.08
CA VAL A 308 15.92 -12.02 12.73
C VAL A 308 16.43 -10.73 12.06
N ARG A 309 15.66 -9.63 12.10
CA ARG A 309 16.11 -8.33 11.59
C ARG A 309 17.46 -7.88 12.19
N ASP A 310 17.65 -8.08 13.48
CA ASP A 310 18.89 -7.67 14.16
C ASP A 310 20.08 -8.53 13.75
N HIS A 311 19.86 -9.81 13.46
CA HIS A 311 20.87 -10.69 12.85
C HIS A 311 21.14 -10.29 11.38
N LEU A 312 20.11 -9.98 10.59
CA LEU A 312 20.26 -9.47 9.22
C LEU A 312 21.14 -8.23 9.18
N ARG A 313 20.97 -7.28 10.12
CA ARG A 313 21.82 -6.10 10.23
C ARG A 313 23.30 -6.45 10.40
N ARG A 314 23.63 -7.45 11.25
CA ARG A 314 25.00 -7.90 11.47
C ARG A 314 25.54 -8.60 10.23
N LEU A 315 24.77 -9.47 9.60
CA LEU A 315 25.13 -10.18 8.38
C LEU A 315 25.43 -9.19 7.25
N LEU A 316 24.54 -8.26 6.95
CA LEU A 316 24.73 -7.28 5.88
C LEU A 316 25.94 -6.37 6.11
N LYS A 317 26.23 -6.02 7.37
CA LYS A 317 27.46 -5.30 7.72
C LYS A 317 28.71 -6.16 7.47
N ARG A 318 28.67 -7.45 7.81
CA ARG A 318 29.78 -8.41 7.59
C ARG A 318 30.08 -8.57 6.11
N VAL A 319 29.06 -8.76 5.27
CA VAL A 319 29.19 -8.92 3.82
C VAL A 319 29.29 -7.60 3.05
N LYS A 320 29.36 -6.47 3.75
CA LYS A 320 29.51 -5.10 3.20
C LYS A 320 28.39 -4.68 2.23
N LYS A 321 27.18 -5.22 2.38
CA LYS A 321 26.00 -4.88 1.59
C LYS A 321 25.22 -3.72 2.23
N ARG A 322 25.58 -2.46 1.87
CA ARG A 322 25.02 -1.25 2.48
C ARG A 322 23.82 -0.67 1.73
N GLY A 323 23.66 -1.01 0.45
CA GLY A 323 22.58 -0.51 -0.41
C GLY A 323 21.27 -1.29 -0.26
N ILE A 324 21.28 -2.44 0.44
CA ILE A 324 20.11 -3.30 0.62
C ILE A 324 19.23 -2.74 1.75
N THR A 325 17.95 -2.57 1.46
CA THR A 325 16.95 -2.20 2.47
C THR A 325 16.49 -3.47 3.21
N TYR A 326 16.41 -3.43 4.54
CA TYR A 326 15.94 -4.56 5.33
C TYR A 326 15.08 -4.13 6.52
N GLY A 327 14.20 -5.00 6.96
CA GLY A 327 13.34 -4.70 8.10
C GLY A 327 12.35 -5.79 8.44
N THR A 328 11.55 -5.52 9.47
CA THR A 328 10.35 -6.32 9.72
C THR A 328 9.24 -5.92 8.74
N ILE A 329 8.25 -6.77 8.56
CA ILE A 329 7.12 -6.52 7.67
C ILE A 329 6.50 -5.13 7.94
N HIS A 330 6.29 -4.77 9.20
CA HIS A 330 5.76 -3.45 9.59
C HIS A 330 6.68 -2.28 9.18
N THR A 331 7.99 -2.42 9.28
CA THR A 331 8.94 -1.34 8.94
C THR A 331 9.22 -1.24 7.43
N MET A 332 8.82 -2.25 6.68
CA MET A 332 8.98 -2.32 5.23
C MET A 332 7.71 -1.94 4.47
N GLN A 333 6.64 -1.60 5.17
CA GLN A 333 5.43 -1.11 4.55
C GLN A 333 5.69 0.21 3.80
N GLY A 334 5.03 0.41 2.67
CA GLY A 334 5.28 1.55 1.77
C GLY A 334 6.56 1.47 0.95
N LYS A 335 7.50 0.57 1.29
CA LYS A 335 8.75 0.37 0.54
C LYS A 335 8.61 -0.79 -0.45
N GLU A 336 9.08 -0.59 -1.66
CA GLU A 336 9.03 -1.58 -2.73
C GLU A 336 10.43 -1.86 -3.26
N ALA A 337 10.63 -3.06 -3.79
CA ALA A 337 11.87 -3.45 -4.48
C ALA A 337 11.56 -4.39 -5.64
N ASP A 338 12.48 -4.45 -6.60
CA ASP A 338 12.32 -5.40 -7.71
C ASP A 338 12.42 -6.84 -7.18
N ILE A 339 13.31 -7.07 -6.23
CA ILE A 339 13.50 -8.37 -5.57
C ILE A 339 13.26 -8.22 -4.09
N VAL A 340 12.36 -9.04 -3.55
CA VAL A 340 12.18 -9.20 -2.11
C VAL A 340 12.63 -10.57 -1.68
N ILE A 341 13.41 -10.63 -0.61
CA ILE A 341 13.83 -11.86 0.05
C ILE A 341 13.14 -11.91 1.41
N LEU A 342 12.26 -12.88 1.59
CA LEU A 342 11.54 -13.14 2.84
C LEU A 342 12.29 -14.19 3.64
N VAL A 343 12.97 -13.78 4.72
CA VAL A 343 13.66 -14.67 5.65
C VAL A 343 12.72 -14.98 6.80
N LEU A 344 12.28 -16.22 6.87
CA LEU A 344 11.20 -16.62 7.75
C LEU A 344 11.63 -16.76 9.21
N GLY A 345 12.72 -17.43 9.49
CA GLY A 345 13.12 -17.74 10.86
C GLY A 345 12.06 -18.58 11.59
N GLY A 346 11.89 -18.32 12.89
CA GLY A 346 10.83 -18.95 13.69
C GLY A 346 11.31 -20.18 14.47
N GLY A 347 11.64 -19.98 15.75
CA GLY A 347 12.19 -21.01 16.64
C GLY A 347 11.15 -21.90 17.30
N THR A 348 9.90 -21.48 17.36
CA THR A 348 8.81 -22.24 18.01
C THR A 348 7.57 -22.26 17.15
N ASN A 349 6.72 -23.27 17.38
CA ASN A 349 5.43 -23.34 16.72
C ASN A 349 4.59 -22.07 16.98
N GLY A 350 4.53 -21.59 18.21
CA GLY A 350 3.79 -20.36 18.54
C GLY A 350 4.31 -19.12 17.81
N ALA A 351 5.61 -18.99 17.57
CA ALA A 351 6.16 -17.90 16.76
C ALA A 351 5.72 -17.99 15.29
N ARG A 352 5.76 -19.20 14.73
CA ARG A 352 5.32 -19.44 13.35
C ARG A 352 3.80 -19.28 13.21
N ASP A 353 3.01 -19.77 14.17
CA ASP A 353 1.54 -19.61 14.20
C ASP A 353 1.17 -18.13 14.27
N TRP A 354 1.88 -17.33 15.07
CA TRP A 354 1.70 -15.89 15.10
C TRP A 354 1.99 -15.24 13.75
N ALA A 355 3.06 -15.65 13.06
CA ALA A 355 3.43 -15.07 11.77
C ALA A 355 2.43 -15.36 10.64
N VAL A 356 1.57 -16.38 10.81
CA VAL A 356 0.51 -16.74 9.85
C VAL A 356 -0.89 -16.53 10.40
N SER A 357 -1.04 -15.96 11.59
CA SER A 357 -2.36 -15.74 12.23
C SER A 357 -3.26 -14.83 11.41
N GLU A 358 -2.67 -13.93 10.63
CA GLU A 358 -3.38 -13.05 9.71
C GLU A 358 -2.69 -13.05 8.34
N PRO A 359 -3.45 -13.02 7.22
CA PRO A 359 -2.88 -12.97 5.88
C PRO A 359 -2.08 -11.70 5.60
N ASN A 360 -2.32 -10.67 6.39
CA ASN A 360 -1.77 -9.33 6.23
C ASN A 360 -0.24 -9.33 6.16
N LEU A 361 0.43 -10.13 6.99
CA LEU A 361 1.91 -10.18 7.00
C LEU A 361 2.47 -10.74 5.69
N LEU A 362 1.94 -11.87 5.21
CA LEU A 362 2.39 -12.48 3.96
C LEU A 362 1.95 -11.66 2.74
N ASN A 363 0.74 -11.10 2.77
CA ASN A 363 0.22 -10.21 1.73
C ASN A 363 1.13 -8.99 1.55
N VAL A 364 1.51 -8.33 2.65
CA VAL A 364 2.42 -7.19 2.59
C VAL A 364 3.79 -7.60 2.05
N ALA A 365 4.37 -8.70 2.54
CA ALA A 365 5.67 -9.17 2.06
C ALA A 365 5.66 -9.44 0.55
N ALA A 366 4.64 -10.15 0.06
CA ALA A 366 4.49 -10.47 -1.37
C ALA A 366 4.32 -9.20 -2.22
N THR A 367 3.46 -8.28 -1.77
CA THR A 367 3.17 -7.05 -2.52
C THR A 367 4.29 -6.00 -2.48
N ARG A 368 5.36 -6.20 -1.69
CA ARG A 368 6.60 -5.38 -1.79
C ARG A 368 7.47 -5.79 -2.97
N ALA A 369 7.33 -7.04 -3.48
CA ALA A 369 8.14 -7.58 -4.57
C ALA A 369 7.53 -7.21 -5.93
N ARG A 370 8.18 -6.36 -6.69
CA ARG A 370 7.71 -6.02 -8.03
C ARG A 370 7.92 -7.15 -9.02
N ARG A 371 9.09 -7.80 -8.99
CA ARG A 371 9.53 -8.77 -10.03
C ARG A 371 9.79 -10.16 -9.49
N ARG A 372 10.45 -10.29 -8.33
CA ARG A 372 10.83 -11.58 -7.74
C ARG A 372 10.58 -11.60 -6.24
N LEU A 373 10.05 -12.70 -5.77
CA LEU A 373 9.95 -13.03 -4.36
C LEU A 373 10.72 -14.31 -4.10
N TYR A 374 11.72 -14.26 -3.22
CA TYR A 374 12.43 -15.42 -2.72
C TYR A 374 12.08 -15.63 -1.25
N VAL A 375 11.68 -16.84 -0.91
CA VAL A 375 11.42 -17.23 0.48
C VAL A 375 12.55 -18.13 0.95
N ILE A 376 13.12 -17.85 2.11
CA ILE A 376 14.15 -18.68 2.75
C ILE A 376 13.58 -19.19 4.07
N GLY A 377 13.57 -20.52 4.28
CA GLY A 377 13.06 -21.13 5.51
C GLY A 377 12.75 -22.62 5.36
N ASP A 378 12.37 -23.25 6.47
CA ASP A 378 11.98 -24.67 6.51
C ASP A 378 10.64 -24.88 5.80
N ARG A 379 10.74 -25.26 4.51
CA ARG A 379 9.58 -25.42 3.65
C ARG A 379 8.60 -26.48 4.17
N ASP A 380 9.12 -27.58 4.72
CA ASP A 380 8.30 -28.69 5.19
C ASP A 380 7.49 -28.33 6.45
N ASP A 381 8.02 -27.45 7.28
CA ASP A 381 7.32 -27.00 8.48
C ASP A 381 6.34 -25.86 8.18
N TRP A 382 6.76 -24.87 7.37
CA TRP A 382 5.91 -23.74 7.01
C TRP A 382 4.71 -24.13 6.12
N GLN A 383 4.86 -25.14 5.23
CA GLN A 383 3.75 -25.62 4.39
C GLN A 383 2.58 -26.21 5.19
N ARG A 384 2.80 -26.59 6.45
CA ARG A 384 1.73 -27.09 7.33
C ARG A 384 0.85 -25.97 7.88
N ARG A 385 1.23 -24.71 7.65
CA ARG A 385 0.49 -23.52 8.08
C ARG A 385 -0.48 -23.11 6.99
N SER A 386 -1.73 -22.78 7.37
CA SER A 386 -2.83 -22.52 6.45
C SER A 386 -2.47 -21.60 5.28
N LEU A 387 -1.91 -20.41 5.56
CA LEU A 387 -1.60 -19.43 4.52
C LEU A 387 -0.53 -19.89 3.53
N PHE A 388 0.50 -20.58 4.01
CA PHE A 388 1.55 -21.10 3.13
C PHE A 388 1.08 -22.32 2.34
N CYS A 389 0.28 -23.22 2.95
CA CYS A 389 -0.31 -24.36 2.26
C CYS A 389 -1.06 -23.92 0.99
N GLU A 390 -1.80 -22.83 1.07
CA GLU A 390 -2.58 -22.29 -0.05
C GLU A 390 -1.75 -21.76 -1.22
N VAL A 391 -0.47 -21.46 -1.03
CA VAL A 391 0.37 -20.77 -2.04
C VAL A 391 1.65 -21.53 -2.41
N MET A 392 1.80 -22.77 -1.95
CA MET A 392 3.01 -23.56 -2.21
C MET A 392 3.23 -23.84 -3.69
N ASP A 393 2.18 -23.94 -4.49
CA ASP A 393 2.23 -24.08 -5.95
C ASP A 393 2.82 -22.85 -6.65
N LEU A 394 2.66 -21.66 -6.06
CA LEU A 394 3.20 -20.39 -6.55
C LEU A 394 4.65 -20.14 -6.12
N LEU A 395 5.15 -20.91 -5.16
CA LEU A 395 6.49 -20.83 -4.58
C LEU A 395 7.25 -22.16 -4.74
N PRO A 396 7.63 -22.54 -5.97
CA PRO A 396 8.36 -23.79 -6.22
C PRO A 396 9.69 -23.82 -5.46
N PRO A 397 10.19 -25.00 -5.08
CA PRO A 397 11.48 -25.13 -4.45
C PRO A 397 12.59 -24.71 -5.42
N LEU A 398 13.57 -23.97 -4.88
CA LEU A 398 14.76 -23.49 -5.59
C LEU A 398 15.99 -24.14 -4.96
N ASP A 399 17.00 -24.38 -5.78
CA ASP A 399 18.32 -24.85 -5.34
C ASP A 399 19.32 -23.71 -5.50
N ILE A 400 19.97 -23.33 -4.40
CA ILE A 400 20.98 -22.25 -4.38
C ILE A 400 22.28 -22.67 -5.05
N ASP A 401 22.57 -23.97 -5.09
CA ASP A 401 23.77 -24.55 -5.68
C ASP A 401 23.56 -25.00 -7.14
N ALA A 402 22.33 -24.85 -7.67
CA ALA A 402 22.04 -25.18 -9.06
C ALA A 402 22.84 -24.30 -10.04
N PRO A 403 23.50 -24.90 -11.05
CA PRO A 403 24.21 -24.14 -12.05
C PRO A 403 23.26 -23.19 -12.82
N ALA A 404 23.77 -22.04 -13.24
CA ALA A 404 23.02 -21.10 -14.08
C ALA A 404 22.56 -21.83 -15.36
N SER A 405 21.29 -22.20 -15.46
CA SER A 405 20.74 -22.71 -16.70
C SER A 405 20.68 -21.55 -17.69
N HIS A 406 21.50 -21.65 -18.74
CA HIS A 406 21.35 -20.78 -19.91
C HIS A 406 19.95 -21.04 -20.46
N SER A 407 19.07 -20.08 -20.38
CA SER A 407 17.72 -20.12 -20.95
C SER A 407 17.87 -20.21 -22.47
N ALA A 408 17.92 -21.46 -23.00
CA ALA A 408 17.62 -21.70 -24.40
C ALA A 408 16.18 -21.17 -24.63
N GLY A 409 16.03 -20.34 -25.67
CA GLY A 409 14.80 -19.64 -25.98
C GLY A 409 13.57 -20.53 -25.90
N SER A 410 12.59 -20.09 -25.11
CA SER A 410 11.29 -20.72 -25.05
C SER A 410 10.61 -20.58 -26.41
N ARG A 411 10.51 -21.71 -27.13
CA ARG A 411 9.52 -21.86 -28.19
C ARG A 411 8.15 -21.61 -27.57
N SER A 412 7.43 -20.66 -28.14
CA SER A 412 6.01 -20.47 -27.89
C SER A 412 5.29 -21.79 -28.19
N VAL A 413 4.77 -22.41 -27.15
CA VAL A 413 3.74 -23.43 -27.30
C VAL A 413 2.43 -22.67 -27.45
N ASP A 414 1.87 -22.75 -28.65
CA ASP A 414 0.50 -22.35 -28.96
C ASP A 414 -0.45 -23.13 -28.03
N GLU A 415 -1.09 -22.45 -27.13
CA GLU A 415 -2.23 -22.99 -26.40
C GLU A 415 -3.47 -22.95 -27.31
N GLY A 416 -3.56 -24.02 -28.13
CA GLY A 416 -4.80 -24.36 -28.78
C GLY A 416 -5.85 -24.85 -27.77
N ASP A 417 -7.03 -24.35 -27.92
CA ASP A 417 -8.33 -24.80 -27.43
C ASP A 417 -8.36 -26.08 -26.57
N MET A 418 -8.70 -25.94 -25.31
CA MET A 418 -9.42 -26.97 -24.57
C MET A 418 -10.69 -26.38 -23.96
N ALA A 419 -11.75 -26.50 -24.73
CA ALA A 419 -13.11 -26.45 -24.21
C ALA A 419 -13.32 -27.63 -23.26
N THR A 420 -13.70 -27.38 -22.04
CA THR A 420 -14.31 -28.36 -21.14
C THR A 420 -15.74 -27.98 -20.88
N PRO A 421 -16.69 -28.91 -21.00
CA PRO A 421 -18.10 -28.68 -20.70
C PRO A 421 -18.36 -28.90 -19.21
N PHE A 422 -19.20 -28.08 -18.66
CA PHE A 422 -20.15 -28.03 -17.54
C PHE A 422 -20.02 -26.79 -16.67
#